data_7a386ebe2ebc43aed5a9093bd6355946
#
_entry.id   7a386ebe2ebc43aed5a9093bd6355946
#
_cell.length_a   1.000
_cell.length_b   1.000
_cell.length_c   1.000
_cell.angle_alpha   90.00
_cell.angle_beta   90.00
_cell.angle_gamma   90.00
#
_symmetry.space_group_name_H-M   'P 1'
#
loop_
_entity.id
_entity.type
_entity.pdbx_description
1 polymer ?
#
loop_
_entity_poly.entity_id
_entity_poly.type
_entity_poly.pdbx_seq_one_letter_code
_entity_poly.pdbx_strand_id
1 'polypeptide(L)'
;MFLFNHHQFFPMKYLARLLGLTLLGLLTVLLVVSCETSKQTTNEFGSPNRIKGETIAAPISRQIVHFTDSSTRYITPRSELAKAFIRQFGDGTVVDKIQVRKAPVGPKDPVSYYLIGMGLRNGMFRAMALPLTGGGDNTFYLRPNAERYTLTSVGCSTCFFNFENGRIVGTSCESNSGGGHCDLKVSVNNSLFAVSQ
;
A
#
# COMPACT_ATOMS: atom_id res chain seq x y z
N MET A 1 4.02 39.80 -65.09
CA MET A 1 4.91 38.65 -64.83
C MET A 1 4.35 37.87 -63.64
N PHE A 2 3.49 36.90 -63.95
CA PHE A 2 2.72 36.15 -62.96
C PHE A 2 3.46 34.86 -62.65
N LEU A 3 3.85 34.61 -61.39
CA LEU A 3 4.31 33.34 -60.90
C LEU A 3 3.19 32.68 -60.08
N PHE A 4 2.58 31.67 -60.69
CA PHE A 4 1.60 30.79 -60.02
C PHE A 4 2.31 29.84 -59.07
N ASN A 5 1.98 29.94 -57.81
CA ASN A 5 2.42 29.00 -56.79
C ASN A 5 1.37 27.89 -56.65
N HIS A 6 1.68 26.70 -57.15
CA HIS A 6 0.83 25.52 -57.11
C HIS A 6 0.94 24.85 -55.70
N HIS A 7 0.04 25.21 -54.80
CA HIS A 7 -0.16 24.45 -53.57
C HIS A 7 -0.93 23.15 -53.89
N GLN A 8 -0.23 22.04 -53.95
CA GLN A 8 -0.85 20.72 -53.99
C GLN A 8 -1.49 20.41 -52.64
N PHE A 9 -2.80 20.53 -52.58
CA PHE A 9 -3.63 20.02 -51.47
C PHE A 9 -3.65 18.48 -51.54
N PHE A 10 -2.86 17.82 -50.69
CA PHE A 10 -3.04 16.39 -50.45
C PHE A 10 -4.34 16.18 -49.66
N PRO A 11 -5.29 15.35 -50.14
CA PRO A 11 -6.56 15.16 -49.45
C PRO A 11 -6.34 14.43 -48.11
N MET A 12 -6.71 15.10 -47.03
CA MET A 12 -6.58 14.67 -45.62
C MET A 12 -7.14 13.26 -45.36
N LYS A 13 -8.00 12.72 -46.23
CA LYS A 13 -8.59 11.40 -46.10
C LYS A 13 -7.59 10.23 -46.24
N TYR A 14 -6.50 10.43 -47.00
CA TYR A 14 -5.48 9.39 -47.18
C TYR A 14 -4.49 9.35 -46.00
N LEU A 15 -4.21 10.48 -45.35
CA LEU A 15 -3.32 10.57 -44.20
C LEU A 15 -3.88 9.82 -43.00
N ALA A 16 -5.21 9.94 -42.75
CA ALA A 16 -5.88 9.25 -41.63
C ALA A 16 -5.90 7.73 -41.83
N ARG A 17 -6.01 7.24 -43.05
CA ARG A 17 -5.98 5.79 -43.35
C ARG A 17 -4.57 5.19 -43.20
N LEU A 18 -3.54 5.94 -43.59
CA LEU A 18 -2.14 5.50 -43.42
C LEU A 18 -1.74 5.45 -41.92
N LEU A 19 -2.15 6.45 -41.12
CA LEU A 19 -1.90 6.46 -39.68
C LEU A 19 -2.62 5.31 -38.96
N GLY A 20 -3.85 4.97 -39.37
CA GLY A 20 -4.60 3.86 -38.77
C GLY A 20 -3.97 2.48 -39.01
N LEU A 21 -3.42 2.26 -40.22
CA LEU A 21 -2.75 1.02 -40.59
C LEU A 21 -1.41 0.81 -39.89
N THR A 22 -0.64 1.88 -39.67
CA THR A 22 0.63 1.82 -38.92
C THR A 22 0.42 1.59 -37.43
N LEU A 23 -0.65 2.18 -36.83
CA LEU A 23 -0.97 1.97 -35.42
C LEU A 23 -1.43 0.53 -35.13
N LEU A 24 -2.22 -0.07 -36.08
CA LEU A 24 -2.68 -1.45 -35.95
C LEU A 24 -1.52 -2.46 -36.09
N GLY A 25 -0.54 -2.19 -36.98
CA GLY A 25 0.66 -3.00 -37.13
C GLY A 25 1.58 -2.96 -35.88
N LEU A 26 1.68 -1.81 -35.19
CA LEU A 26 2.50 -1.66 -34.00
C LEU A 26 1.88 -2.40 -32.79
N LEU A 27 0.54 -2.42 -32.69
CA LEU A 27 -0.19 -3.09 -31.63
C LEU A 27 -0.06 -4.62 -31.70
N THR A 28 0.01 -5.19 -32.91
CA THR A 28 0.17 -6.64 -33.10
C THR A 28 1.57 -7.14 -32.74
N VAL A 29 2.61 -6.33 -32.94
CA VAL A 29 4.00 -6.69 -32.56
C VAL A 29 4.21 -6.71 -31.05
N LEU A 30 3.49 -5.85 -30.30
CA LEU A 30 3.59 -5.80 -28.82
C LEU A 30 2.95 -7.02 -28.12
N LEU A 31 2.04 -7.73 -28.78
CA LEU A 31 1.36 -8.90 -28.19
C LEU A 31 2.17 -10.21 -28.30
N VAL A 32 3.21 -10.27 -29.10
CA VAL A 32 3.97 -11.51 -29.35
C VAL A 32 5.21 -11.66 -28.43
N VAL A 33 5.61 -10.61 -27.68
CA VAL A 33 6.84 -10.61 -26.87
C VAL A 33 6.59 -11.01 -25.41
N SER A 34 5.36 -11.35 -25.01
CA SER A 34 5.01 -11.60 -23.60
C SER A 34 4.83 -13.09 -23.26
N CYS A 35 5.70 -13.97 -23.77
CA CYS A 35 5.77 -15.36 -23.27
C CYS A 35 7.22 -15.71 -22.95
N GLU A 36 7.73 -15.28 -21.79
CA GLU A 36 8.88 -15.92 -21.18
C GLU A 36 8.42 -16.96 -20.18
N THR A 37 8.61 -18.20 -20.61
CA THR A 37 8.40 -19.43 -19.82
C THR A 37 9.50 -19.53 -18.77
N SER A 38 9.15 -19.40 -17.49
CA SER A 38 10.07 -19.72 -16.38
C SER A 38 10.32 -21.21 -16.35
N LYS A 39 11.56 -21.61 -16.61
CA LYS A 39 12.07 -22.97 -16.45
C LYS A 39 12.04 -23.37 -14.98
N GLN A 40 11.21 -24.34 -14.69
CA GLN A 40 11.18 -25.07 -13.42
C GLN A 40 12.37 -26.03 -13.41
N THR A 41 13.33 -25.78 -12.52
CA THR A 41 14.44 -26.70 -12.27
C THR A 41 13.96 -27.77 -11.29
N THR A 42 13.72 -28.95 -11.83
CA THR A 42 13.54 -30.18 -11.06
C THR A 42 14.89 -30.61 -10.50
N ASN A 43 15.07 -30.65 -9.20
CA ASN A 43 16.15 -31.40 -8.54
C ASN A 43 15.56 -32.50 -7.67
N GLU A 44 15.77 -33.60 -8.12
CA GLU A 44 16.07 -34.96 -7.73
C GLU A 44 15.92 -35.38 -6.27
N PHE A 45 15.23 -36.46 -6.15
CA PHE A 45 15.09 -37.51 -5.13
C PHE A 45 16.31 -37.69 -4.20
N GLY A 46 16.06 -37.70 -2.89
CA GLY A 46 17.07 -38.09 -1.89
C GLY A 46 16.51 -38.31 -0.48
N SER A 47 16.06 -39.54 -0.23
CA SER A 47 16.08 -40.28 1.05
C SER A 47 15.36 -39.77 2.31
N PRO A 48 14.61 -40.65 3.00
CA PRO A 48 13.88 -40.32 4.22
C PRO A 48 14.75 -40.57 5.45
N ASN A 49 14.87 -39.57 6.33
CA ASN A 49 14.95 -39.73 7.79
C ASN A 49 15.56 -38.47 8.44
N ARG A 50 14.76 -37.68 9.07
CA ARG A 50 14.97 -37.15 10.43
C ARG A 50 13.84 -36.23 10.80
N ILE A 51 12.97 -36.71 11.67
CA ILE A 51 12.11 -35.87 12.47
C ILE A 51 13.04 -35.03 13.36
N LYS A 52 13.45 -33.86 12.87
CA LYS A 52 13.96 -32.78 13.70
C LYS A 52 12.81 -31.90 14.05
N GLY A 53 12.62 -31.69 15.35
CA GLY A 53 11.59 -30.83 15.89
C GLY A 53 11.48 -29.53 15.07
N GLU A 54 10.30 -29.29 14.58
CA GLU A 54 9.92 -28.07 13.87
C GLU A 54 10.08 -26.92 14.85
N THR A 55 11.24 -26.27 14.79
CA THR A 55 11.44 -25.00 15.48
C THR A 55 10.48 -24.04 14.77
N ILE A 56 9.32 -23.80 15.36
CA ILE A 56 8.39 -22.75 14.90
C ILE A 56 9.24 -21.49 14.87
N ALA A 57 9.67 -21.10 13.66
CA ALA A 57 10.43 -19.89 13.46
C ALA A 57 9.61 -18.72 14.04
N ALA A 58 10.16 -18.03 15.03
CA ALA A 58 9.50 -16.87 15.62
C ALA A 58 9.12 -15.93 14.47
N PRO A 59 7.89 -15.41 14.47
CA PRO A 59 7.40 -14.57 13.40
C PRO A 59 8.33 -13.36 13.22
N ILE A 60 8.92 -13.23 12.02
CA ILE A 60 9.94 -12.23 11.71
C ILE A 60 9.28 -10.85 11.67
N SER A 61 9.76 -9.94 12.52
CA SER A 61 9.37 -8.53 12.47
C SER A 61 9.87 -7.88 11.20
N ARG A 62 9.00 -7.18 10.44
CA ARG A 62 9.37 -6.52 9.19
C ARG A 62 9.80 -5.09 9.42
N GLN A 63 10.92 -4.70 8.85
CA GLN A 63 11.41 -3.33 8.84
C GLN A 63 10.52 -2.45 7.96
N ILE A 64 10.02 -1.35 8.51
CA ILE A 64 9.11 -0.43 7.81
C ILE A 64 9.80 0.86 7.43
N VAL A 65 10.39 1.54 8.43
CA VAL A 65 11.02 2.85 8.25
C VAL A 65 12.28 2.95 9.09
N HIS A 66 13.17 3.83 8.64
CA HIS A 66 14.30 4.32 9.40
C HIS A 66 14.17 5.84 9.49
N PHE A 67 14.30 6.38 10.70
CA PHE A 67 14.31 7.83 10.93
C PHE A 67 15.75 8.34 10.96
N THR A 68 15.98 9.40 10.21
CA THR A 68 17.17 10.24 10.33
C THR A 68 16.77 11.58 10.96
N ASP A 69 17.73 12.39 11.37
CA ASP A 69 17.47 13.67 12.03
C ASP A 69 16.58 14.60 11.21
N SER A 70 16.57 14.47 9.90
CA SER A 70 15.85 15.36 8.98
C SER A 70 14.78 14.68 8.13
N SER A 71 14.69 13.35 8.11
CA SER A 71 13.80 12.66 7.17
C SER A 71 13.30 11.28 7.65
N THR A 72 12.21 10.82 7.05
CA THR A 72 11.68 9.47 7.21
C THR A 72 11.96 8.68 5.93
N ARG A 73 12.81 7.67 6.02
CA ARG A 73 13.12 6.77 4.91
C ARG A 73 12.32 5.48 5.06
N TYR A 74 11.47 5.18 4.08
CA TYR A 74 10.78 3.90 4.02
C TYR A 74 11.73 2.80 3.55
N ILE A 75 11.92 1.76 4.37
CA ILE A 75 12.69 0.56 4.03
C ILE A 75 11.81 -0.35 3.18
N THR A 76 10.57 -0.60 3.63
CA THR A 76 9.55 -1.25 2.81
C THR A 76 8.90 -0.20 1.90
N PRO A 77 8.89 -0.39 0.56
CA PRO A 77 8.30 0.56 -0.37
C PRO A 77 6.84 0.87 -0.06
N ARG A 78 6.44 2.14 -0.17
CA ARG A 78 5.04 2.55 0.10
C ARG A 78 4.03 1.81 -0.76
N SER A 79 4.37 1.49 -2.01
CA SER A 79 3.50 0.72 -2.90
C SER A 79 3.27 -0.71 -2.41
N GLU A 80 4.28 -1.33 -1.80
CA GLU A 80 4.14 -2.65 -1.17
C GLU A 80 3.29 -2.57 0.09
N LEU A 81 3.50 -1.54 0.92
CA LEU A 81 2.68 -1.26 2.10
C LEU A 81 1.21 -1.05 1.69
N ALA A 82 0.94 -0.26 0.65
CA ALA A 82 -0.43 -0.03 0.17
C ALA A 82 -1.10 -1.33 -0.26
N LYS A 83 -0.43 -2.17 -1.05
CA LYS A 83 -0.93 -3.50 -1.44
C LYS A 83 -1.21 -4.39 -0.23
N ALA A 84 -0.33 -4.35 0.78
CA ALA A 84 -0.51 -5.11 2.01
C ALA A 84 -1.74 -4.63 2.80
N PHE A 85 -1.93 -3.31 2.94
CA PHE A 85 -3.12 -2.75 3.57
C PHE A 85 -4.41 -3.10 2.83
N ILE A 86 -4.43 -3.03 1.48
CA ILE A 86 -5.59 -3.43 0.67
C ILE A 86 -5.98 -4.89 0.97
N ARG A 87 -5.00 -5.80 1.00
CA ARG A 87 -5.25 -7.20 1.39
C ARG A 87 -5.76 -7.33 2.82
N GLN A 88 -5.18 -6.56 3.75
CA GLN A 88 -5.54 -6.59 5.17
C GLN A 88 -6.96 -6.05 5.43
N PHE A 89 -7.41 -5.05 4.68
CA PHE A 89 -8.81 -4.61 4.72
C PHE A 89 -9.74 -5.70 4.22
N GLY A 90 -9.40 -6.38 3.12
CA GLY A 90 -10.13 -7.53 2.57
C GLY A 90 -11.55 -7.24 2.11
N ASP A 91 -11.95 -5.96 2.03
CA ASP A 91 -13.32 -5.52 1.81
C ASP A 91 -13.49 -4.60 0.57
N GLY A 92 -12.45 -4.51 -0.26
CA GLY A 92 -12.44 -3.64 -1.44
C GLY A 92 -12.02 -2.20 -1.17
N THR A 93 -11.51 -1.88 0.03
CA THR A 93 -10.91 -0.57 0.32
C THR A 93 -9.69 -0.35 -0.58
N VAL A 94 -9.67 0.77 -1.30
CA VAL A 94 -8.52 1.23 -2.09
C VAL A 94 -7.68 2.15 -1.21
N VAL A 95 -6.42 1.78 -0.98
CA VAL A 95 -5.49 2.56 -0.14
C VAL A 95 -4.60 3.40 -1.06
N ASP A 96 -4.66 4.71 -0.89
CA ASP A 96 -3.94 5.71 -1.69
C ASP A 96 -2.87 6.45 -0.89
N LYS A 97 -2.98 6.48 0.44
CA LYS A 97 -2.04 7.18 1.30
C LYS A 97 -1.48 6.29 2.40
N ILE A 98 -0.14 6.26 2.48
CA ILE A 98 0.61 5.59 3.56
C ILE A 98 1.45 6.62 4.29
N GLN A 99 1.37 6.63 5.61
CA GLN A 99 2.19 7.50 6.45
C GLN A 99 2.61 6.79 7.74
N VAL A 100 3.75 7.20 8.29
CA VAL A 100 4.12 6.91 9.66
C VAL A 100 3.86 8.15 10.50
N ARG A 101 3.09 7.98 11.57
CA ARG A 101 2.71 9.07 12.48
C ARG A 101 3.30 8.82 13.85
N LYS A 102 3.97 9.84 14.38
CA LYS A 102 4.37 9.90 15.79
C LYS A 102 3.13 10.21 16.63
N ALA A 103 2.83 9.37 17.61
CA ALA A 103 1.77 9.63 18.57
C ALA A 103 2.24 10.64 19.61
N PRO A 104 1.40 11.59 20.05
CA PRO A 104 1.70 12.45 21.17
C PRO A 104 1.93 11.62 22.43
N VAL A 105 2.98 11.91 23.15
CA VAL A 105 3.38 11.24 24.40
C VAL A 105 3.73 12.30 25.45
N GLY A 106 3.59 11.97 26.71
CA GLY A 106 4.08 12.80 27.79
C GLY A 106 5.61 12.92 27.79
N PRO A 107 6.17 13.89 28.54
CA PRO A 107 7.62 14.13 28.55
C PRO A 107 8.47 12.94 29.02
N LYS A 108 7.88 12.02 29.76
CA LYS A 108 8.54 10.83 30.34
C LYS A 108 8.18 9.52 29.63
N ASP A 109 7.23 9.55 28.70
CA ASP A 109 6.74 8.35 28.04
C ASP A 109 7.60 7.99 26.81
N PRO A 110 7.79 6.70 26.51
CA PRO A 110 8.48 6.30 25.30
C PRO A 110 7.69 6.72 24.07
N VAL A 111 8.39 7.23 23.07
CA VAL A 111 7.78 7.70 21.82
C VAL A 111 7.14 6.52 21.09
N SER A 112 5.88 6.65 20.72
CA SER A 112 5.13 5.66 19.97
C SER A 112 4.92 6.12 18.53
N TYR A 113 5.01 5.17 17.58
CA TYR A 113 4.79 5.40 16.16
C TYR A 113 3.78 4.42 15.61
N TYR A 114 3.00 4.88 14.63
CA TYR A 114 2.00 4.07 13.95
C TYR A 114 2.21 4.14 12.45
N LEU A 115 2.17 2.98 11.79
CA LEU A 115 2.02 2.88 10.34
C LEU A 115 0.53 2.98 10.02
N ILE A 116 0.15 3.98 9.20
CA ILE A 116 -1.25 4.25 8.89
C ILE A 116 -1.44 4.15 7.37
N GLY A 117 -2.38 3.28 6.96
CA GLY A 117 -2.91 3.22 5.60
C GLY A 117 -4.30 3.87 5.56
N MET A 118 -4.51 4.78 4.62
CA MET A 118 -5.77 5.51 4.42
C MET A 118 -6.25 5.36 2.99
N GLY A 119 -7.56 5.36 2.81
CA GLY A 119 -8.18 5.21 1.51
C GLY A 119 -9.69 5.31 1.55
N LEU A 120 -10.34 4.82 0.50
CA LEU A 120 -11.77 4.89 0.32
C LEU A 120 -12.35 3.51 0.00
N ARG A 121 -13.58 3.30 0.47
CA ARG A 121 -14.46 2.20 0.05
C ARG A 121 -15.85 2.75 -0.24
N ASN A 122 -16.31 2.65 -1.48
CA ASN A 122 -17.64 3.18 -1.88
C ASN A 122 -17.86 4.63 -1.45
N GLY A 123 -16.83 5.48 -1.59
CA GLY A 123 -16.87 6.88 -1.16
C GLY A 123 -16.74 7.14 0.35
N MET A 124 -16.74 6.09 1.18
CA MET A 124 -16.52 6.22 2.63
C MET A 124 -15.03 6.21 2.95
N PHE A 125 -14.59 7.13 3.80
CA PHE A 125 -13.21 7.15 4.29
C PHE A 125 -12.94 5.94 5.18
N ARG A 126 -11.77 5.31 4.95
CA ARG A 126 -11.27 4.16 5.71
C ARG A 126 -9.83 4.41 6.11
N ALA A 127 -9.47 4.03 7.32
CA ALA A 127 -8.08 4.03 7.75
C ALA A 127 -7.77 2.80 8.61
N MET A 128 -6.51 2.39 8.58
CA MET A 128 -6.00 1.32 9.44
C MET A 128 -4.67 1.76 10.03
N ALA A 129 -4.52 1.65 11.35
CA ALA A 129 -3.31 1.98 12.07
C ALA A 129 -2.73 0.74 12.75
N LEU A 130 -1.42 0.58 12.65
CA LEU A 130 -0.64 -0.51 13.25
C LEU A 130 0.52 0.08 14.04
N PRO A 131 0.66 -0.25 15.34
CA PRO A 131 1.77 0.23 16.14
C PRO A 131 3.10 -0.33 15.64
N LEU A 132 4.11 0.51 15.58
CA LEU A 132 5.48 0.14 15.24
C LEU A 132 6.31 0.00 16.52
N THR A 133 7.26 -0.92 16.49
CA THR A 133 8.25 -1.11 17.56
C THR A 133 9.58 -0.55 17.12
N GLY A 134 10.17 0.33 17.93
CA GLY A 134 11.50 0.88 17.64
C GLY A 134 12.62 -0.12 17.92
N GLY A 135 13.62 -0.15 17.05
CA GLY A 135 14.94 -0.73 17.29
C GLY A 135 15.92 0.32 17.82
N GLY A 136 17.08 -0.13 18.28
CA GLY A 136 18.11 0.75 18.87
C GLY A 136 18.81 1.67 17.83
N ASP A 137 18.56 1.48 16.55
CA ASP A 137 19.18 2.16 15.41
C ASP A 137 18.23 3.14 14.68
N ASN A 138 17.19 3.63 15.35
CA ASN A 138 16.11 4.42 14.75
C ASN A 138 15.33 3.70 13.64
N THR A 139 15.46 2.39 13.55
CA THR A 139 14.66 1.55 12.65
C THR A 139 13.38 1.10 13.36
N PHE A 140 12.26 1.18 12.67
CA PHE A 140 10.95 0.78 13.20
C PHE A 140 10.41 -0.41 12.45
N TYR A 141 9.86 -1.34 13.23
CA TYR A 141 9.43 -2.66 12.80
C TYR A 141 7.94 -2.84 13.03
N LEU A 142 7.29 -3.54 12.11
CA LEU A 142 5.96 -4.07 12.34
C LEU A 142 6.09 -5.50 12.88
N ARG A 143 5.53 -5.73 14.07
CA ARG A 143 5.45 -7.08 14.64
C ARG A 143 4.24 -7.81 14.09
N PRO A 144 4.36 -9.10 13.78
CA PRO A 144 3.19 -9.95 13.58
C PRO A 144 2.38 -9.97 14.89
N ASN A 145 1.07 -10.09 14.78
CA ASN A 145 0.13 -10.05 15.91
C ASN A 145 0.05 -8.73 16.68
N ALA A 146 0.66 -7.63 16.19
CA ALA A 146 0.40 -6.31 16.75
C ALA A 146 -1.08 -5.95 16.67
N GLU A 147 -1.56 -5.13 17.57
CA GLU A 147 -2.91 -4.57 17.52
C GLU A 147 -3.16 -3.86 16.20
N ARG A 148 -4.38 -3.97 15.71
CA ARG A 148 -4.84 -3.33 14.50
C ARG A 148 -6.06 -2.48 14.80
N TYR A 149 -5.96 -1.21 14.53
CA TYR A 149 -7.03 -0.23 14.68
C TYR A 149 -7.62 0.07 13.31
N THR A 150 -8.87 -0.29 13.09
CA THR A 150 -9.56 -0.03 11.82
C THR A 150 -10.65 1.02 12.04
N LEU A 151 -10.62 2.06 11.23
CA LEU A 151 -11.51 3.19 11.27
C LEU A 151 -12.38 3.22 10.03
N THR A 152 -13.68 3.46 10.22
CA THR A 152 -14.66 3.61 9.14
C THR A 152 -15.47 4.88 9.37
N SER A 153 -15.56 5.73 8.34
CA SER A 153 -16.43 6.91 8.41
C SER A 153 -17.89 6.53 8.16
N VAL A 154 -18.78 7.14 8.94
CA VAL A 154 -20.23 7.09 8.73
C VAL A 154 -20.74 8.52 8.71
N GLY A 155 -20.98 9.05 7.52
CA GLY A 155 -21.42 10.44 7.34
C GLY A 155 -20.33 11.51 7.59
N CYS A 156 -19.06 11.12 7.82
CA CYS A 156 -17.94 12.05 7.94
C CYS A 156 -17.20 12.15 6.60
N SER A 157 -16.73 13.34 6.25
CA SER A 157 -15.82 13.53 5.12
C SER A 157 -14.45 12.88 5.39
N THR A 158 -13.96 13.03 6.61
CA THR A 158 -12.70 12.44 7.08
C THR A 158 -12.80 12.04 8.54
N CYS A 159 -12.08 11.01 8.92
CA CYS A 159 -11.96 10.56 10.30
C CYS A 159 -10.50 10.54 10.75
N PHE A 160 -10.27 10.85 12.02
CA PHE A 160 -8.93 10.87 12.61
C PHE A 160 -8.85 9.95 13.82
N PHE A 161 -7.68 9.37 14.04
CA PHE A 161 -7.38 8.68 15.30
C PHE A 161 -7.00 9.69 16.36
N ASN A 162 -7.62 9.59 17.54
CA ASN A 162 -7.27 10.36 18.74
C ASN A 162 -6.24 9.59 19.54
N PHE A 163 -5.19 10.30 19.97
CA PHE A 163 -4.07 9.70 20.70
C PHE A 163 -3.98 10.31 22.10
N GLU A 164 -3.79 9.45 23.10
CA GLU A 164 -3.43 9.82 24.46
C GLU A 164 -2.31 8.91 24.96
N ASN A 165 -1.28 9.49 25.55
CA ASN A 165 -0.13 8.76 26.10
C ASN A 165 0.45 7.72 25.12
N GLY A 166 0.57 8.11 23.86
CA GLY A 166 1.11 7.24 22.81
C GLY A 166 0.18 6.13 22.28
N ARG A 167 -1.07 6.07 22.72
CA ARG A 167 -2.06 5.06 22.34
C ARG A 167 -3.23 5.68 21.58
N ILE A 168 -3.87 4.90 20.72
CA ILE A 168 -5.14 5.27 20.11
C ILE A 168 -6.26 4.99 21.12
N VAL A 169 -6.98 6.05 21.52
CA VAL A 169 -8.06 5.98 22.52
C VAL A 169 -9.45 6.21 21.93
N GLY A 170 -9.52 6.69 20.69
CA GLY A 170 -10.79 6.98 20.03
C GLY A 170 -10.61 7.59 18.65
N THR A 171 -11.67 8.22 18.17
CA THR A 171 -11.72 8.85 16.85
C THR A 171 -12.43 10.19 16.90
N SER A 172 -12.13 11.06 15.94
CA SER A 172 -12.86 12.30 15.68
C SER A 172 -13.30 12.38 14.22
N CYS A 173 -14.48 12.96 14.03
CA CYS A 173 -15.14 13.13 12.74
C CYS A 173 -14.96 14.56 12.25
N GLU A 174 -14.53 14.75 11.02
CA GLU A 174 -14.67 16.00 10.30
C GLU A 174 -15.92 15.88 9.43
N SER A 175 -16.96 16.65 9.78
CA SER A 175 -18.25 16.62 9.09
C SER A 175 -18.64 18.02 8.66
N ASN A 176 -19.08 18.15 7.42
CA ASN A 176 -19.58 19.41 6.88
C ASN A 176 -21.07 19.65 7.22
N SER A 177 -21.79 18.64 7.74
CA SER A 177 -23.26 18.68 7.87
C SER A 177 -23.83 18.25 9.23
N GLY A 178 -23.00 17.91 10.21
CA GLY A 178 -23.46 17.41 11.52
C GLY A 178 -24.02 15.97 11.45
N GLY A 179 -23.86 15.19 12.53
CA GLY A 179 -24.44 13.85 12.66
C GLY A 179 -23.58 12.69 12.15
N GLY A 180 -22.41 12.94 11.59
CA GLY A 180 -21.45 11.88 11.26
C GLY A 180 -20.69 11.36 12.47
N HIS A 181 -20.20 10.11 12.41
CA HIS A 181 -19.32 9.53 13.40
C HIS A 181 -18.28 8.63 12.74
N CYS A 182 -17.27 8.25 13.50
CA CYS A 182 -16.20 7.36 13.05
C CYS A 182 -16.19 6.10 13.90
N ASP A 183 -16.46 4.96 13.29
CA ASP A 183 -16.39 3.66 13.95
C ASP A 183 -14.95 3.23 14.09
N LEU A 184 -14.54 2.85 15.31
CA LEU A 184 -13.24 2.29 15.62
C LEU A 184 -13.38 0.82 16.00
N LYS A 185 -12.71 -0.05 15.24
CA LYS A 185 -12.59 -1.48 15.55
C LYS A 185 -11.15 -1.80 15.90
N VAL A 186 -10.95 -2.45 17.05
CA VAL A 186 -9.63 -2.96 17.48
C VAL A 186 -9.61 -4.48 17.32
N SER A 187 -8.51 -5.01 16.79
CA SER A 187 -8.26 -6.46 16.65
C SER A 187 -6.84 -6.75 17.09
N VAL A 188 -6.64 -7.90 17.72
CA VAL A 188 -5.31 -8.30 18.26
C VAL A 188 -4.40 -8.98 17.23
N ASN A 189 -4.85 -9.20 16.00
CA ASN A 189 -4.06 -9.88 14.99
C ASN A 189 -3.92 -9.01 13.74
N ASN A 190 -2.70 -8.67 13.39
CA ASN A 190 -2.40 -8.17 12.07
C ASN A 190 -1.68 -9.26 11.26
N SER A 191 -2.10 -9.42 10.02
CA SER A 191 -1.49 -10.34 9.05
C SER A 191 -0.91 -9.58 7.86
N LEU A 192 -0.55 -8.29 8.05
CA LEU A 192 -0.15 -7.41 6.95
C LEU A 192 0.93 -8.03 6.06
N PHE A 193 1.84 -8.77 6.67
CA PHE A 193 2.92 -9.50 6.00
C PHE A 193 2.96 -10.97 6.42
N ALA A 194 1.82 -11.57 6.77
CA ALA A 194 1.77 -13.00 6.98
C ALA A 194 2.21 -13.71 5.70
N VAL A 195 3.14 -14.63 5.84
CA VAL A 195 3.51 -15.53 4.74
C VAL A 195 2.28 -16.41 4.51
N SER A 196 1.69 -16.34 3.32
CA SER A 196 0.68 -17.31 2.89
C SER A 196 1.38 -18.68 2.85
N GLN A 197 1.00 -19.54 3.77
CA GLN A 197 1.36 -20.97 3.72
C GLN A 197 0.69 -21.61 2.52
#